data_680843793b1f32c7c41a92bb7098cf77
#
_entry.id   680843793b1f32c7c41a92bb7098cf77
#
_cell.length_a   1.000
_cell.length_b   1.000
_cell.length_c   1.000
_cell.angle_alpha   90.00
_cell.angle_beta   90.00
_cell.angle_gamma   90.00
#
_symmetry.space_group_name_H-M   'P 1'
#
loop_
_entity.id
_entity.type
_entity.pdbx_description
1 polymer ?
#
loop_
_entity_poly.entity_id
_entity_poly.type
_entity_poly.pdbx_seq_one_letter_code
_entity_poly.pdbx_strand_id
1 'polypeptide(L)'
;ALYKHYKNKRDIFNCIFEYVCRLDVERSRKSGVPEQDYSDMPEAFSHVSAKSLGNYMKEQFRYWSEDEIACNFRKMLTLEQYKSPEMSALYQKVLVSGPLEYIENLLCEMSKEQEKLLPSPHALAIEFYSPFYLLLSMSDGTDCKETKEEIAQRYMRYIDDFFQKYFS
;
A
#
# COMPACT_ATOMS: atom_id res chain seq x y z
N ALA A 1 -9.37 6.38 -31.54
CA ALA A 1 -8.59 5.13 -31.54
C ALA A 1 -8.77 4.29 -30.27
N LEU A 2 -8.91 4.88 -29.08
CA LEU A 2 -9.07 4.16 -27.80
C LEU A 2 -10.31 3.24 -27.78
N TYR A 3 -11.44 3.71 -28.28
CA TYR A 3 -12.70 2.93 -28.35
C TYR A 3 -12.71 1.77 -29.36
N LYS A 4 -11.63 1.54 -30.09
CA LYS A 4 -11.47 0.32 -30.90
C LYS A 4 -11.08 -0.90 -30.08
N HIS A 5 -10.51 -0.70 -28.88
CA HIS A 5 -10.00 -1.75 -28.01
C HIS A 5 -10.81 -1.96 -26.73
N TYR A 6 -11.63 -0.99 -26.33
CA TYR A 6 -12.41 -1.04 -25.10
C TYR A 6 -13.89 -0.74 -25.39
N LYS A 7 -14.79 -1.55 -24.82
CA LYS A 7 -16.23 -1.44 -25.04
C LYS A 7 -16.85 -0.20 -24.38
N ASN A 8 -16.27 0.21 -23.25
CA ASN A 8 -16.76 1.34 -22.46
C ASN A 8 -15.71 1.81 -21.44
N LYS A 9 -16.02 2.88 -20.70
CA LYS A 9 -15.14 3.46 -19.66
C LYS A 9 -14.80 2.45 -18.55
N ARG A 10 -15.73 1.55 -18.19
CA ARG A 10 -15.54 0.52 -17.17
C ARG A 10 -14.51 -0.54 -17.61
N ASP A 11 -14.51 -0.88 -18.88
CA ASP A 11 -13.52 -1.81 -19.48
C ASP A 11 -12.10 -1.25 -19.38
N ILE A 12 -11.93 0.04 -19.67
CA ILE A 12 -10.63 0.73 -19.51
C ILE A 12 -10.21 0.71 -18.05
N PHE A 13 -11.13 1.01 -17.14
CA PHE A 13 -10.89 1.00 -15.71
C PHE A 13 -10.43 -0.38 -15.21
N ASN A 14 -11.15 -1.44 -15.58
CA ASN A 14 -10.81 -2.80 -15.19
C ASN A 14 -9.42 -3.21 -15.70
N CYS A 15 -9.08 -2.85 -16.94
CA CYS A 15 -7.76 -3.12 -17.50
C CYS A 15 -6.62 -2.43 -16.72
N ILE A 16 -6.83 -1.17 -16.32
CA ILE A 16 -5.87 -0.45 -15.49
C ILE A 16 -5.76 -1.10 -14.10
N PHE A 17 -6.89 -1.47 -13.51
CA PHE A 17 -6.92 -2.15 -12.22
C PHE A 17 -6.15 -3.47 -12.24
N GLU A 18 -6.40 -4.33 -13.23
CA GLU A 18 -5.69 -5.59 -13.42
C GLU A 18 -4.17 -5.37 -13.60
N TYR A 19 -3.80 -4.34 -14.36
CA TYR A 19 -2.39 -3.96 -14.54
C TYR A 19 -1.73 -3.56 -13.21
N VAL A 20 -2.39 -2.70 -12.42
CA VAL A 20 -1.90 -2.26 -11.10
C VAL A 20 -1.77 -3.44 -10.14
N CYS A 21 -2.76 -4.33 -10.08
CA CYS A 21 -2.72 -5.54 -9.25
C CYS A 21 -1.56 -6.47 -9.62
N ARG A 22 -1.31 -6.68 -10.93
CA ARG A 22 -0.18 -7.49 -11.38
C ARG A 22 1.17 -6.91 -10.93
N LEU A 23 1.35 -5.60 -11.04
CA LEU A 23 2.56 -4.94 -10.57
C LEU A 23 2.71 -5.00 -9.06
N ASP A 24 1.61 -5.02 -8.32
CA ASP A 24 1.65 -5.20 -6.87
C ASP A 24 2.15 -6.60 -6.48
N VAL A 25 1.64 -7.63 -7.11
CA VAL A 25 2.13 -9.01 -6.96
C VAL A 25 3.63 -9.12 -7.26
N GLU A 26 4.12 -8.46 -8.31
CA GLU A 26 5.55 -8.45 -8.62
C GLU A 26 6.40 -7.78 -7.54
N ARG A 27 5.91 -6.66 -6.96
CA ARG A 27 6.59 -5.97 -5.85
C ARG A 27 6.58 -6.80 -4.57
N SER A 28 5.45 -7.41 -4.23
CA SER A 28 5.33 -8.31 -3.08
C SER A 28 6.37 -9.42 -3.14
N ARG A 29 6.45 -10.09 -4.30
CA ARG A 29 7.41 -11.17 -4.55
C ARG A 29 8.86 -10.70 -4.41
N LYS A 30 9.22 -9.55 -4.98
CA LYS A 30 10.58 -8.99 -4.88
C LYS A 30 10.97 -8.65 -3.44
N SER A 31 10.04 -8.17 -2.66
CA SER A 31 10.27 -7.77 -1.26
C SER A 31 10.19 -8.94 -0.29
N GLY A 32 9.74 -10.13 -0.74
CA GLY A 32 9.58 -11.31 0.11
C GLY A 32 8.42 -11.17 1.10
N VAL A 33 7.32 -10.53 0.67
CA VAL A 33 6.05 -10.49 1.41
C VAL A 33 4.99 -11.32 0.67
N PRO A 34 3.96 -11.86 1.37
CA PRO A 34 2.93 -12.70 0.75
C PRO A 34 2.17 -11.97 -0.35
N GLU A 35 1.84 -12.71 -1.41
CA GLU A 35 1.01 -12.24 -2.54
C GLU A 35 -0.47 -12.54 -2.32
N GLN A 36 -0.75 -13.54 -1.47
CA GLN A 36 -2.08 -14.06 -1.19
C GLN A 36 -2.69 -13.38 0.04
N ASP A 37 -4.02 -13.47 0.17
CA ASP A 37 -4.72 -13.04 1.36
C ASP A 37 -4.37 -13.95 2.55
N TYR A 38 -4.40 -13.40 3.76
CA TYR A 38 -4.08 -14.13 4.99
C TYR A 38 -4.97 -15.35 5.19
N SER A 39 -6.26 -15.25 4.83
CA SER A 39 -7.22 -16.35 4.90
C SER A 39 -6.87 -17.55 4.05
N ASP A 40 -6.14 -17.33 2.94
CA ASP A 40 -5.80 -18.36 1.98
C ASP A 40 -4.48 -19.06 2.33
N MET A 41 -3.52 -18.32 2.91
CA MET A 41 -2.18 -18.83 3.21
C MET A 41 -1.57 -18.17 4.45
N PRO A 42 -2.11 -18.41 5.68
CA PRO A 42 -1.62 -17.77 6.90
C PRO A 42 -0.15 -18.03 7.20
N GLU A 43 0.35 -19.21 6.85
CA GLU A 43 1.74 -19.61 7.07
C GLU A 43 2.76 -18.75 6.30
N ALA A 44 2.35 -18.16 5.17
CA ALA A 44 3.24 -17.26 4.41
C ALA A 44 3.53 -15.96 5.18
N PHE A 45 2.64 -15.54 6.08
CA PHE A 45 2.78 -14.32 6.86
C PHE A 45 3.73 -14.47 8.05
N SER A 46 3.86 -15.69 8.61
CA SER A 46 4.68 -15.95 9.80
C SER A 46 6.19 -15.81 9.57
N HIS A 47 6.64 -15.77 8.31
CA HIS A 47 8.06 -15.70 7.97
C HIS A 47 8.51 -14.33 7.45
N VAL A 48 7.63 -13.33 7.48
CA VAL A 48 7.95 -11.99 6.98
C VAL A 48 8.78 -11.22 7.98
N SER A 49 9.96 -10.77 7.55
CA SER A 49 10.82 -9.94 8.39
C SER A 49 10.43 -8.46 8.36
N ALA A 50 10.79 -7.72 9.43
CA ALA A 50 10.68 -6.26 9.48
C ALA A 50 11.35 -5.58 8.25
N LYS A 51 12.49 -6.13 7.82
CA LYS A 51 13.21 -5.64 6.62
C LYS A 51 12.40 -5.86 5.34
N SER A 52 11.77 -7.03 5.18
CA SER A 52 10.94 -7.34 4.00
C SER A 52 9.73 -6.42 3.91
N LEU A 53 8.98 -6.29 5.00
CA LEU A 53 7.83 -5.40 5.06
C LEU A 53 8.24 -3.93 4.88
N GLY A 54 9.34 -3.50 5.52
CA GLY A 54 9.86 -2.14 5.36
C GLY A 54 10.23 -1.82 3.91
N ASN A 55 10.94 -2.71 3.24
CA ASN A 55 11.31 -2.55 1.83
C ASN A 55 10.06 -2.49 0.93
N TYR A 56 9.11 -3.40 1.14
CA TYR A 56 7.85 -3.42 0.40
C TYR A 56 7.11 -2.07 0.53
N MET A 57 6.95 -1.56 1.74
CA MET A 57 6.25 -0.30 1.96
C MET A 57 6.97 0.92 1.38
N LYS A 58 8.31 0.93 1.39
CA LYS A 58 9.12 1.96 0.73
C LYS A 58 8.94 1.94 -0.79
N GLU A 59 8.95 0.75 -1.40
CA GLU A 59 8.68 0.58 -2.83
C GLU A 59 7.24 0.95 -3.20
N GLN A 60 6.26 0.59 -2.38
CA GLN A 60 4.85 0.99 -2.55
C GLN A 60 4.69 2.50 -2.54
N PHE A 61 5.35 3.20 -1.60
CA PHE A 61 5.26 4.65 -1.54
C PHE A 61 5.78 5.30 -2.82
N ARG A 62 6.96 4.89 -3.29
CA ARG A 62 7.53 5.40 -4.54
C ARG A 62 6.63 5.09 -5.74
N TYR A 63 6.12 3.88 -5.85
CA TYR A 63 5.21 3.50 -6.92
C TYR A 63 3.96 4.38 -6.95
N TRP A 64 3.28 4.54 -5.82
CA TRP A 64 2.05 5.33 -5.74
C TRP A 64 2.28 6.85 -5.83
N SER A 65 3.51 7.35 -5.65
CA SER A 65 3.86 8.77 -5.74
C SER A 65 4.57 9.18 -7.03
N GLU A 66 5.23 8.25 -7.73
CA GLU A 66 6.12 8.56 -8.86
C GLU A 66 5.67 7.92 -10.19
N ASP A 67 5.05 6.72 -10.15
CA ASP A 67 4.53 6.08 -11.37
C ASP A 67 3.29 6.79 -11.88
N GLU A 68 3.30 7.23 -13.12
CA GLU A 68 2.23 8.04 -13.71
C GLU A 68 0.89 7.30 -13.74
N ILE A 69 0.90 5.99 -14.07
CA ILE A 69 -0.32 5.18 -14.14
C ILE A 69 -0.88 4.98 -12.75
N ALA A 70 -0.04 4.63 -11.76
CA ALA A 70 -0.47 4.44 -10.38
C ALA A 70 -1.00 5.74 -9.76
N CYS A 71 -0.30 6.86 -9.93
CA CYS A 71 -0.75 8.17 -9.45
C CYS A 71 -2.13 8.54 -10.03
N ASN A 72 -2.30 8.42 -11.34
CA ASN A 72 -3.55 8.75 -12.00
C ASN A 72 -4.68 7.79 -11.62
N PHE A 73 -4.39 6.50 -11.49
CA PHE A 73 -5.36 5.50 -11.04
C PHE A 73 -5.83 5.78 -9.60
N ARG A 74 -4.90 6.07 -8.68
CA ARG A 74 -5.22 6.43 -7.29
C ARG A 74 -6.08 7.69 -7.21
N LYS A 75 -5.71 8.75 -7.93
CA LYS A 75 -6.48 10.00 -8.01
C LYS A 75 -7.88 9.76 -8.57
N MET A 76 -7.99 8.95 -9.63
CA MET A 76 -9.26 8.55 -10.21
C MET A 76 -10.14 7.79 -9.20
N LEU A 77 -9.59 6.79 -8.50
CA LEU A 77 -10.31 6.06 -7.45
C LEU A 77 -10.80 6.99 -6.35
N THR A 78 -9.97 7.94 -5.92
CA THR A 78 -10.32 8.94 -4.90
C THR A 78 -11.53 9.79 -5.33
N LEU A 79 -11.62 10.17 -6.59
CA LEU A 79 -12.75 10.93 -7.12
C LEU A 79 -14.00 10.08 -7.34
N GLU A 80 -13.82 8.83 -7.78
CA GLU A 80 -14.94 7.94 -8.13
C GLU A 80 -15.58 7.29 -6.88
N GLN A 81 -14.91 7.22 -5.73
CA GLN A 81 -15.43 6.58 -4.52
C GLN A 81 -16.78 7.14 -4.04
N TYR A 82 -17.06 8.40 -4.35
CA TYR A 82 -18.32 9.07 -3.96
C TYR A 82 -19.46 8.89 -4.96
N LYS A 83 -19.24 8.24 -6.10
CA LYS A 83 -20.24 8.12 -7.17
C LYS A 83 -21.10 6.88 -7.06
N SER A 84 -20.58 5.81 -6.44
CA SER A 84 -21.36 4.59 -6.22
C SER A 84 -20.80 3.75 -5.09
N PRO A 85 -21.62 2.89 -4.44
CA PRO A 85 -21.16 1.94 -3.45
C PRO A 85 -20.07 0.99 -3.96
N GLU A 86 -20.15 0.57 -5.24
CA GLU A 86 -19.15 -0.29 -5.87
C GLU A 86 -17.77 0.39 -5.94
N MET A 87 -17.74 1.67 -6.35
CA MET A 87 -16.49 2.43 -6.43
C MET A 87 -15.93 2.73 -5.05
N SER A 88 -16.80 3.00 -4.07
CA SER A 88 -16.40 3.14 -2.67
C SER A 88 -15.76 1.84 -2.14
N ALA A 89 -16.39 0.69 -2.37
CA ALA A 89 -15.84 -0.59 -1.95
C ALA A 89 -14.49 -0.90 -2.61
N LEU A 90 -14.33 -0.57 -3.89
CA LEU A 90 -13.06 -0.74 -4.59
C LEU A 90 -11.97 0.17 -4.06
N TYR A 91 -12.30 1.45 -3.80
CA TYR A 91 -11.38 2.39 -3.16
C TYR A 91 -10.91 1.87 -1.80
N GLN A 92 -11.84 1.40 -0.96
CA GLN A 92 -11.51 0.79 0.34
C GLN A 92 -10.60 -0.41 0.19
N LYS A 93 -10.93 -1.33 -0.72
CA LYS A 93 -10.15 -2.54 -0.95
C LYS A 93 -8.71 -2.26 -1.42
N VAL A 94 -8.53 -1.27 -2.30
CA VAL A 94 -7.23 -1.00 -2.93
C VAL A 94 -6.35 -0.10 -2.09
N LEU A 95 -6.94 0.89 -1.42
CA LEU A 95 -6.18 1.98 -0.82
C LEU A 95 -6.37 2.14 0.69
N VAL A 96 -7.39 1.57 1.31
CA VAL A 96 -7.70 1.84 2.73
C VAL A 96 -7.74 0.56 3.55
N SER A 97 -8.91 -0.08 3.63
CA SER A 97 -9.13 -1.24 4.51
C SER A 97 -8.35 -2.48 4.06
N GLY A 98 -8.22 -2.70 2.75
CA GLY A 98 -7.47 -3.84 2.24
C GLY A 98 -5.98 -3.81 2.65
N PRO A 99 -5.23 -2.74 2.33
CA PRO A 99 -3.84 -2.61 2.80
C PRO A 99 -3.70 -2.57 4.32
N LEU A 100 -4.65 -1.94 5.03
CA LEU A 100 -4.61 -1.90 6.49
C LEU A 100 -4.75 -3.30 7.09
N GLU A 101 -5.69 -4.11 6.63
CA GLU A 101 -5.90 -5.49 7.05
C GLU A 101 -4.68 -6.38 6.74
N TYR A 102 -4.12 -6.23 5.55
CA TYR A 102 -2.90 -6.93 5.15
C TYR A 102 -1.73 -6.63 6.08
N ILE A 103 -1.50 -5.36 6.41
CA ILE A 103 -0.45 -4.92 7.33
C ILE A 103 -0.74 -5.39 8.75
N GLU A 104 -1.99 -5.34 9.20
CA GLU A 104 -2.40 -5.84 10.52
C GLU A 104 -2.06 -7.32 10.70
N ASN A 105 -2.37 -8.15 9.70
CA ASN A 105 -2.04 -9.57 9.71
C ASN A 105 -0.52 -9.82 9.77
N LEU A 106 0.28 -9.07 8.98
CA LEU A 106 1.74 -9.17 9.04
C LEU A 106 2.30 -8.76 10.41
N LEU A 107 1.86 -7.62 10.94
CA LEU A 107 2.32 -7.15 12.25
C LEU A 107 1.83 -8.06 13.40
N CYS A 108 0.66 -8.68 13.25
CA CYS A 108 0.17 -9.69 14.19
C CYS A 108 1.13 -10.90 14.25
N GLU A 109 1.50 -11.46 13.10
CA GLU A 109 2.44 -12.58 13.06
C GLU A 109 3.82 -12.19 13.61
N MET A 110 4.35 -11.04 13.19
CA MET A 110 5.64 -10.54 13.68
C MET A 110 5.64 -10.27 15.18
N SER A 111 4.51 -9.86 15.75
CA SER A 111 4.39 -9.58 17.19
C SER A 111 4.45 -10.83 18.06
N LYS A 112 4.11 -12.01 17.53
CA LYS A 112 4.17 -13.28 18.27
C LYS A 112 5.58 -13.68 18.68
N GLU A 113 6.57 -13.22 17.94
CA GLU A 113 7.98 -13.51 18.17
C GLU A 113 8.66 -12.50 19.13
N GLN A 114 7.94 -11.45 19.56
CA GLN A 114 8.49 -10.42 20.44
C GLN A 114 8.30 -10.77 21.91
N GLU A 115 9.37 -10.65 22.69
CA GLU A 115 9.33 -10.83 24.14
C GLU A 115 8.74 -9.62 24.88
N LYS A 116 8.80 -8.43 24.27
CA LYS A 116 8.28 -7.20 24.84
C LYS A 116 6.80 -7.02 24.59
N LEU A 117 6.10 -6.37 25.52
CA LEU A 117 4.71 -6.00 25.36
C LEU A 117 4.57 -4.92 24.26
N LEU A 118 3.91 -5.27 23.16
CA LEU A 118 3.60 -4.36 22.07
C LEU A 118 2.17 -3.83 22.18
N PRO A 119 1.84 -2.69 21.52
CA PRO A 119 0.45 -2.31 21.26
C PRO A 119 -0.28 -3.42 20.49
N SER A 120 -1.63 -3.36 20.47
CA SER A 120 -2.39 -4.33 19.67
C SER A 120 -2.00 -4.26 18.19
N PRO A 121 -2.05 -5.37 17.44
CA PRO A 121 -1.74 -5.39 16.00
C PRO A 121 -2.53 -4.34 15.22
N HIS A 122 -3.79 -4.13 15.56
CA HIS A 122 -4.63 -3.09 14.96
C HIS A 122 -4.09 -1.68 15.20
N ALA A 123 -3.69 -1.35 16.43
CA ALA A 123 -3.09 -0.05 16.75
C ALA A 123 -1.75 0.16 16.02
N LEU A 124 -0.91 -0.89 15.97
CA LEU A 124 0.34 -0.86 15.22
C LEU A 124 0.10 -0.66 13.72
N ALA A 125 -0.90 -1.34 13.14
CA ALA A 125 -1.22 -1.20 11.72
C ALA A 125 -1.71 0.22 11.38
N ILE A 126 -2.55 0.81 12.21
CA ILE A 126 -3.00 2.20 12.05
C ILE A 126 -1.81 3.15 12.14
N GLU A 127 -0.96 3.03 13.17
CA GLU A 127 0.23 3.86 13.32
C GLU A 127 1.15 3.73 12.09
N PHE A 128 1.40 2.49 11.64
CA PHE A 128 2.29 2.19 10.53
C PHE A 128 1.80 2.72 9.19
N TYR A 129 0.50 2.57 8.90
CA TYR A 129 -0.06 2.89 7.59
C TYR A 129 -0.53 4.35 7.43
N SER A 130 -0.92 5.01 8.52
CA SER A 130 -1.45 6.38 8.44
C SER A 130 -0.53 7.39 7.74
N PRO A 131 0.79 7.42 8.00
CA PRO A 131 1.70 8.36 7.33
C PRO A 131 1.82 8.15 5.82
N PHE A 132 1.56 6.94 5.33
CA PHE A 132 1.52 6.66 3.90
C PHE A 132 0.52 7.58 3.18
N TYR A 133 -0.70 7.66 3.69
CA TYR A 133 -1.76 8.50 3.12
C TYR A 133 -1.46 9.98 3.23
N LEU A 134 -1.03 10.43 4.41
CA LEU A 134 -0.70 11.82 4.65
C LEU A 134 0.38 12.30 3.68
N LEU A 135 1.46 11.53 3.57
CA LEU A 135 2.60 11.92 2.76
C LEU A 135 2.33 11.78 1.25
N LEU A 136 1.51 10.81 0.82
CA LEU A 136 1.03 10.76 -0.56
C LEU A 136 0.20 12.00 -0.91
N SER A 137 -0.71 12.42 -0.02
CA SER A 137 -1.50 13.63 -0.22
C SER A 137 -0.63 14.89 -0.31
N MET A 138 0.42 14.97 0.51
CA MET A 138 1.39 16.07 0.43
C MET A 138 2.17 16.05 -0.90
N SER A 139 2.58 14.87 -1.37
CA SER A 139 3.25 14.69 -2.66
C SER A 139 2.37 15.10 -3.84
N ASP A 140 1.06 14.86 -3.76
CA ASP A 140 0.11 15.31 -4.79
C ASP A 140 -0.06 16.84 -4.85
N GLY A 141 0.21 17.52 -3.75
CA GLY A 141 0.08 18.97 -3.64
C GLY A 141 1.22 19.78 -4.27
N THR A 142 2.22 19.12 -4.85
CA THR A 142 3.39 19.80 -5.44
C THR A 142 3.85 19.10 -6.73
N ASP A 143 4.34 19.92 -7.68
CA ASP A 143 5.03 19.43 -8.89
C ASP A 143 6.57 19.54 -8.76
N CYS A 144 7.07 20.11 -7.68
CA CYS A 144 8.50 20.27 -7.43
C CYS A 144 9.13 18.90 -7.09
N LYS A 145 10.08 18.48 -7.92
CA LYS A 145 10.74 17.17 -7.76
C LYS A 145 11.54 17.07 -6.46
N GLU A 146 12.21 18.14 -6.07
CA GLU A 146 12.98 18.22 -4.82
C GLU A 146 12.07 18.03 -3.61
N THR A 147 10.90 18.68 -3.59
CA THR A 147 9.91 18.55 -2.53
C THR A 147 9.33 17.14 -2.47
N LYS A 148 9.05 16.52 -3.63
CA LYS A 148 8.59 15.12 -3.69
C LYS A 148 9.62 14.15 -3.11
N GLU A 149 10.88 14.34 -3.45
CA GLU A 149 11.97 13.52 -2.90
C GLU A 149 12.13 13.71 -1.38
N GLU A 150 12.03 14.93 -0.87
CA GLU A 150 12.05 15.19 0.57
C GLU A 150 10.89 14.47 1.30
N ILE A 151 9.68 14.47 0.71
CA ILE A 151 8.51 13.75 1.24
C ILE A 151 8.77 12.24 1.24
N ALA A 152 9.30 11.68 0.15
CA ALA A 152 9.65 10.28 0.05
C ALA A 152 10.70 9.89 1.11
N GLN A 153 11.76 10.68 1.28
CA GLN A 153 12.78 10.45 2.30
C GLN A 153 12.22 10.53 3.72
N ARG A 154 11.23 11.39 3.97
CA ARG A 154 10.52 11.44 5.26
C ARG A 154 9.78 10.15 5.54
N TYR A 155 9.09 9.59 4.52
CA TYR A 155 8.43 8.30 4.65
C TYR A 155 9.43 7.16 4.89
N MET A 156 10.56 7.13 4.15
CA MET A 156 11.59 6.09 4.32
C MET A 156 12.13 6.08 5.77
N ARG A 157 12.47 7.25 6.31
CA ARG A 157 12.92 7.37 7.71
C ARG A 157 11.86 6.93 8.70
N TYR A 158 10.60 7.30 8.47
CA TYR A 158 9.50 6.86 9.34
C TYR A 158 9.39 5.33 9.40
N ILE A 159 9.52 4.64 8.28
CA ILE A 159 9.49 3.16 8.24
C ILE A 159 10.64 2.58 9.07
N ASP A 160 11.85 3.12 8.92
CA ASP A 160 13.01 2.64 9.68
C ASP A 160 12.84 2.88 11.19
N ASP A 161 12.38 4.07 11.57
CA ASP A 161 12.11 4.45 12.98
C ASP A 161 11.02 3.57 13.60
N PHE A 162 9.95 3.25 12.86
CA PHE A 162 8.89 2.36 13.32
C PHE A 162 9.42 0.96 13.68
N PHE A 163 10.19 0.35 12.77
CA PHE A 163 10.74 -0.97 13.03
C PHE A 163 11.80 -0.96 14.13
N GLN A 164 12.61 0.08 14.22
CA GLN A 164 13.55 0.25 15.33
C GLN A 164 12.82 0.36 16.67
N LYS A 165 11.69 1.07 16.72
CA LYS A 165 10.89 1.26 17.94
C LYS A 165 10.24 -0.03 18.43
N TYR A 166 9.69 -0.84 17.53
CA TYR A 166 8.83 -1.95 17.90
C TYR A 166 9.44 -3.33 17.69
N PHE A 167 10.35 -3.52 16.75
CA PHE A 167 10.84 -4.82 16.28
C PHE A 167 12.37 -4.96 16.27
N SER A 168 13.09 -4.10 16.99
CA SER A 168 14.54 -4.20 17.21
C SER A 168 14.88 -4.75 18.59
#